data_c803bae14a9b4390840fbf1aedf9d7e5
#
_entry.id   c803bae14a9b4390840fbf1aedf9d7e5
#
_cell.length_a   1.000
_cell.length_b   1.000
_cell.length_c   1.000
_cell.angle_alpha   90.00
_cell.angle_beta   90.00
_cell.angle_gamma   90.00
#
_symmetry.space_group_name_H-M   'P 1'
#
loop_
_entity.id
_entity.type
_entity.pdbx_description
1 polymer ?
#
loop_
_entity_poly.entity_id
_entity_poly.type
_entity_poly.pdbx_seq_one_letter_code
_entity_poly.pdbx_strand_id
1 'polypeptide(L)'
;MGAVSIFFTSLIAEAIGLGPDAFDKYFDKDQQHKLKIVKYPDLAELGIEEGVEGQGVGPHKDSMLSSYLLQASQHRGLQVQNTKGEWVDCPPIDGTLVVAIGQGMEALTQGVCASTTHRVLSPAWGSGARYSIPFFQGVSYDATFESMAIPEELKELRRKVLERNGGRLDDVEFTFKTGKYKHLGEATLMNRIKSHPDVGERWYPEQLKQIREDQKKEREEKERQVKAAEVPKVEEARSTAVEAH
;
A
#
# COMPACT_ATOMS: atom_id res chain seq x y z
N MET A 1 -12.80 -12.99 -12.39
CA MET A 1 -11.63 -12.35 -11.72
C MET A 1 -11.00 -13.26 -10.67
N GLY A 2 -11.75 -13.88 -9.75
CA GLY A 2 -11.18 -14.75 -8.73
C GLY A 2 -10.26 -15.84 -9.28
N ALA A 3 -10.72 -16.63 -10.27
CA ALA A 3 -9.88 -17.67 -10.89
C ALA A 3 -8.60 -17.10 -11.54
N VAL A 4 -8.69 -15.93 -12.18
CA VAL A 4 -7.53 -15.26 -12.77
C VAL A 4 -6.53 -14.84 -11.68
N SER A 5 -7.02 -14.30 -10.56
CA SER A 5 -6.15 -13.87 -9.47
C SER A 5 -5.45 -15.04 -8.77
N ILE A 6 -6.15 -16.16 -8.56
CA ILE A 6 -5.55 -17.38 -8.00
C ILE A 6 -4.48 -17.94 -8.94
N PHE A 7 -4.78 -18.05 -10.25
CA PHE A 7 -3.80 -18.47 -11.24
C PHE A 7 -2.57 -17.55 -11.28
N PHE A 8 -2.77 -16.23 -11.24
CA PHE A 8 -1.64 -15.30 -11.20
C PHE A 8 -0.81 -15.43 -9.91
N THR A 9 -1.47 -15.76 -8.79
CA THR A 9 -0.78 -16.01 -7.52
C THR A 9 0.13 -17.24 -7.62
N SER A 10 -0.27 -18.29 -8.34
CA SER A 10 0.60 -19.47 -8.58
C SER A 10 1.84 -19.11 -9.40
N LEU A 11 1.70 -18.23 -10.39
CA LEU A 11 2.85 -17.71 -11.15
C LEU A 11 3.80 -16.87 -10.29
N ILE A 12 3.26 -16.08 -9.34
CA ILE A 12 4.08 -15.36 -8.37
C ILE A 12 4.87 -16.36 -7.50
N ALA A 13 4.21 -17.42 -7.01
CA ALA A 13 4.88 -18.44 -6.22
C ALA A 13 6.07 -19.04 -6.98
N GLU A 14 5.87 -19.48 -8.22
CA GLU A 14 6.94 -20.02 -9.08
C GLU A 14 8.07 -18.98 -9.31
N ALA A 15 7.71 -17.72 -9.57
CA ALA A 15 8.67 -16.66 -9.82
C ALA A 15 9.59 -16.35 -8.61
N ILE A 16 9.12 -16.65 -7.39
CA ILE A 16 9.92 -16.51 -6.16
C ILE A 16 10.49 -17.84 -5.66
N GLY A 17 10.50 -18.87 -6.51
CA GLY A 17 11.13 -20.15 -6.24
C GLY A 17 10.34 -21.10 -5.32
N LEU A 18 9.01 -20.89 -5.22
CA LEU A 18 8.10 -21.77 -4.47
C LEU A 18 7.33 -22.69 -5.42
N GLY A 19 6.67 -23.72 -4.87
CA GLY A 19 5.70 -24.50 -5.62
C GLY A 19 4.48 -23.66 -6.02
N PRO A 20 3.80 -23.98 -7.15
CA PRO A 20 2.66 -23.21 -7.64
C PRO A 20 1.47 -23.19 -6.66
N ASP A 21 1.38 -24.15 -5.76
CA ASP A 21 0.36 -24.34 -4.73
C ASP A 21 0.70 -23.67 -3.38
N ALA A 22 1.85 -23.02 -3.28
CA ALA A 22 2.37 -22.49 -2.01
C ALA A 22 1.42 -21.51 -1.31
N PHE A 23 0.56 -20.84 -2.06
CA PHE A 23 -0.41 -19.89 -1.54
C PHE A 23 -1.82 -20.48 -1.35
N ASP A 24 -2.09 -21.72 -1.77
CA ASP A 24 -3.44 -22.30 -1.80
C ASP A 24 -4.09 -22.34 -0.41
N LYS A 25 -3.30 -22.56 0.63
CA LYS A 25 -3.76 -22.56 2.02
C LYS A 25 -4.39 -21.23 2.48
N TYR A 26 -4.18 -20.16 1.73
CA TYR A 26 -4.77 -18.85 2.02
C TYR A 26 -6.10 -18.61 1.29
N PHE A 27 -6.51 -19.55 0.42
CA PHE A 27 -7.71 -19.47 -0.41
C PHE A 27 -8.65 -20.62 -0.14
N ASP A 28 -9.27 -20.63 1.03
CA ASP A 28 -10.34 -21.57 1.35
C ASP A 28 -11.73 -21.06 0.92
N LYS A 29 -12.79 -21.54 1.56
CA LYS A 29 -14.17 -21.24 1.18
C LYS A 29 -14.60 -19.80 1.48
N ASP A 30 -13.96 -19.15 2.43
CA ASP A 30 -14.37 -17.84 2.97
C ASP A 30 -13.45 -16.70 2.49
N GLN A 31 -13.05 -16.76 1.23
CA GLN A 31 -12.20 -15.75 0.61
C GLN A 31 -12.85 -14.36 0.62
N GLN A 32 -12.13 -13.37 1.10
CA GLN A 32 -12.63 -12.00 1.23
C GLN A 32 -12.33 -11.14 0.00
N HIS A 33 -12.62 -11.64 -1.19
CA HIS A 33 -12.50 -10.85 -2.41
C HIS A 33 -13.43 -9.65 -2.42
N LYS A 34 -12.99 -8.57 -3.05
CA LYS A 34 -13.79 -7.37 -3.25
C LYS A 34 -13.70 -6.89 -4.68
N LEU A 35 -14.84 -6.46 -5.21
CA LEU A 35 -14.93 -5.68 -6.43
C LEU A 35 -15.48 -4.30 -6.08
N LYS A 36 -14.86 -3.26 -6.64
CA LYS A 36 -15.39 -1.89 -6.59
C LYS A 36 -15.62 -1.39 -8.01
N ILE A 37 -16.57 -0.49 -8.17
CA ILE A 37 -16.75 0.35 -9.35
C ILE A 37 -16.57 1.78 -8.86
N VAL A 38 -15.57 2.48 -9.38
CA VAL A 38 -15.17 3.80 -8.89
C VAL A 38 -15.29 4.82 -10.02
N LYS A 39 -16.03 5.90 -9.75
CA LYS A 39 -16.05 7.11 -10.56
C LYS A 39 -15.17 8.16 -9.89
N TYR A 40 -14.27 8.76 -10.64
CA TYR A 40 -13.52 9.94 -10.27
C TYR A 40 -14.08 11.09 -11.12
N PRO A 41 -14.91 11.98 -10.54
CA PRO A 41 -15.38 13.16 -11.25
C PRO A 41 -14.21 14.03 -11.73
N ASP A 42 -14.39 14.77 -12.81
CA ASP A 42 -13.42 15.79 -13.17
C ASP A 42 -13.54 17.02 -12.24
N LEU A 43 -12.57 17.91 -12.32
CA LEU A 43 -12.49 19.06 -11.42
C LEU A 43 -13.63 20.06 -11.64
N ALA A 44 -14.18 20.16 -12.85
CA ALA A 44 -15.35 21.00 -13.14
C ALA A 44 -16.61 20.46 -12.47
N GLU A 45 -16.82 19.12 -12.51
CA GLU A 45 -17.94 18.44 -11.82
C GLU A 45 -17.86 18.64 -10.30
N LEU A 46 -16.64 18.74 -9.75
CA LEU A 46 -16.40 18.99 -8.32
C LEU A 46 -16.49 20.46 -7.91
N GLY A 47 -16.71 21.38 -8.85
CA GLY A 47 -16.73 22.82 -8.58
C GLY A 47 -15.36 23.40 -8.21
N ILE A 48 -14.28 22.76 -8.59
CA ILE A 48 -12.91 23.20 -8.38
C ILE A 48 -12.51 24.12 -9.54
N GLU A 49 -11.80 25.21 -9.27
CA GLU A 49 -11.34 26.15 -10.27
C GLU A 49 -10.37 25.49 -11.28
N GLU A 50 -10.40 26.00 -12.52
CA GLU A 50 -9.47 25.56 -13.56
C GLU A 50 -8.02 25.89 -13.17
N GLY A 51 -7.10 24.98 -13.50
CA GLY A 51 -5.67 25.15 -13.20
C GLY A 51 -5.23 24.59 -11.82
N VAL A 52 -6.19 24.10 -11.01
CA VAL A 52 -5.86 23.39 -9.76
C VAL A 52 -5.67 21.90 -10.05
N GLU A 53 -4.65 21.27 -9.46
CA GLU A 53 -4.47 19.82 -9.50
C GLU A 53 -5.32 19.16 -8.41
N GLY A 54 -6.15 18.18 -8.78
CA GLY A 54 -7.00 17.47 -7.84
C GLY A 54 -6.50 16.06 -7.54
N GLN A 55 -6.78 15.59 -6.33
CA GLN A 55 -6.43 14.25 -5.89
C GLN A 55 -7.69 13.40 -5.70
N GLY A 56 -7.85 12.35 -6.53
CA GLY A 56 -8.96 11.41 -6.42
C GLY A 56 -8.77 10.40 -5.30
N VAL A 57 -7.56 9.83 -5.18
CA VAL A 57 -7.14 8.98 -4.06
C VAL A 57 -5.69 9.31 -3.69
N GLY A 58 -5.45 9.57 -2.41
CA GLY A 58 -4.12 9.88 -1.89
C GLY A 58 -3.15 8.70 -1.97
N PRO A 59 -1.85 8.95 -1.75
CA PRO A 59 -0.83 7.91 -1.69
C PRO A 59 -1.19 6.83 -0.67
N HIS A 60 -1.20 5.57 -1.13
CA HIS A 60 -1.50 4.41 -0.29
C HIS A 60 -0.90 3.13 -0.86
N LYS A 61 -0.90 2.08 -0.05
CA LYS A 61 -0.63 0.70 -0.43
C LYS A 61 -1.87 -0.13 -0.17
N ASP A 62 -2.21 -1.03 -1.09
CA ASP A 62 -3.29 -1.96 -0.88
C ASP A 62 -2.99 -2.93 0.25
N SER A 63 -3.96 -3.17 1.11
CA SER A 63 -3.81 -4.08 2.27
C SER A 63 -3.98 -5.55 1.92
N MET A 64 -4.61 -5.85 0.78
CA MET A 64 -4.93 -7.22 0.36
C MET A 64 -3.69 -7.95 -0.18
N LEU A 65 -3.86 -9.18 -0.69
CA LEU A 65 -2.76 -9.95 -1.26
C LEU A 65 -2.26 -9.33 -2.56
N SER A 66 -3.18 -9.06 -3.47
CA SER A 66 -2.94 -8.33 -4.72
C SER A 66 -4.19 -7.60 -5.20
N SER A 67 -4.03 -6.65 -6.11
CA SER A 67 -5.11 -5.91 -6.72
C SER A 67 -5.00 -5.97 -8.24
N TYR A 68 -6.14 -6.06 -8.90
CA TYR A 68 -6.27 -6.14 -10.35
C TYR A 68 -7.17 -4.98 -10.80
N LEU A 69 -6.61 -3.97 -11.43
CA LEU A 69 -7.32 -2.75 -11.78
C LEU A 69 -7.62 -2.73 -13.29
N LEU A 70 -8.90 -2.77 -13.62
CA LEU A 70 -9.34 -2.40 -14.96
C LEU A 70 -9.50 -0.87 -15.01
N GLN A 71 -8.69 -0.20 -15.84
CA GLN A 71 -8.89 1.20 -16.17
C GLN A 71 -9.99 1.30 -17.23
N ALA A 72 -11.22 1.60 -16.78
CA ALA A 72 -12.44 1.51 -17.60
C ALA A 72 -12.75 2.82 -18.38
N SER A 73 -11.76 3.67 -18.53
CA SER A 73 -11.81 4.88 -19.36
C SER A 73 -10.40 5.24 -19.82
N GLN A 74 -10.30 6.07 -20.88
CA GLN A 74 -9.01 6.48 -21.45
C GLN A 74 -8.31 7.60 -20.65
N HIS A 75 -8.88 8.05 -19.53
CA HIS A 75 -8.30 9.09 -18.69
C HIS A 75 -7.08 8.58 -17.93
N ARG A 76 -6.02 9.34 -17.97
CA ARG A 76 -4.85 9.16 -17.08
C ARG A 76 -5.22 9.51 -15.63
N GLY A 77 -4.33 9.26 -14.70
CA GLY A 77 -4.47 9.66 -13.29
C GLY A 77 -3.91 8.63 -12.32
N LEU A 78 -3.85 7.34 -12.68
CA LEU A 78 -3.15 6.36 -11.86
C LEU A 78 -1.65 6.61 -11.96
N GLN A 79 -1.01 6.76 -10.79
CA GLN A 79 0.44 6.89 -10.66
C GLN A 79 0.97 5.92 -9.62
N VAL A 80 2.14 5.38 -9.87
CA VAL A 80 2.87 4.47 -8.96
C VAL A 80 4.18 5.12 -8.54
N GLN A 81 4.62 4.86 -7.32
CA GLN A 81 5.88 5.39 -6.82
C GLN A 81 6.99 4.34 -7.02
N ASN A 82 8.06 4.70 -7.70
CA ASN A 82 9.20 3.83 -7.89
C ASN A 82 10.08 3.76 -6.62
N THR A 83 11.14 2.94 -6.65
CA THR A 83 12.04 2.75 -5.51
C THR A 83 12.87 4.00 -5.14
N LYS A 84 12.89 5.02 -6.01
CA LYS A 84 13.54 6.31 -5.75
C LYS A 84 12.59 7.36 -5.19
N GLY A 85 11.31 7.02 -4.98
CA GLY A 85 10.28 7.93 -4.51
C GLY A 85 9.65 8.79 -5.63
N GLU A 86 9.99 8.54 -6.91
CA GLU A 86 9.45 9.30 -8.03
C GLU A 86 8.09 8.73 -8.47
N TRP A 87 7.16 9.61 -8.83
CA TRP A 87 5.85 9.23 -9.37
C TRP A 87 5.93 8.93 -10.85
N VAL A 88 5.46 7.74 -11.24
CA VAL A 88 5.43 7.25 -12.62
C VAL A 88 3.99 7.05 -13.04
N ASP A 89 3.60 7.63 -14.18
CA ASP A 89 2.27 7.43 -14.75
C ASP A 89 2.04 5.97 -15.15
N CYS A 90 0.83 5.48 -14.87
CA CYS A 90 0.35 4.19 -15.32
C CYS A 90 -0.88 4.42 -16.22
N PRO A 91 -0.65 4.73 -17.53
CA PRO A 91 -1.74 5.04 -18.45
C PRO A 91 -2.61 3.82 -18.73
N PRO A 92 -3.90 4.01 -19.11
CA PRO A 92 -4.74 2.91 -19.54
C PRO A 92 -4.19 2.28 -20.82
N ILE A 93 -4.22 0.95 -20.87
CA ILE A 93 -3.89 0.13 -22.05
C ILE A 93 -5.06 -0.83 -22.26
N ASP A 94 -5.67 -0.78 -23.44
CA ASP A 94 -6.85 -1.59 -23.74
C ASP A 94 -6.54 -3.09 -23.61
N GLY A 95 -7.51 -3.83 -23.08
CA GLY A 95 -7.39 -5.28 -22.90
C GLY A 95 -6.45 -5.72 -21.78
N THR A 96 -5.96 -4.80 -20.94
CA THR A 96 -5.05 -5.12 -19.85
C THR A 96 -5.62 -4.84 -18.46
N LEU A 97 -5.01 -5.45 -17.46
CA LEU A 97 -5.22 -5.14 -16.04
C LEU A 97 -3.90 -4.64 -15.46
N VAL A 98 -3.96 -3.59 -14.66
CA VAL A 98 -2.82 -3.23 -13.80
C VAL A 98 -2.85 -4.13 -12.59
N VAL A 99 -1.75 -4.84 -12.32
CA VAL A 99 -1.61 -5.70 -11.15
C VAL A 99 -0.71 -5.02 -10.14
N ALA A 100 -1.19 -4.88 -8.91
CA ALA A 100 -0.43 -4.34 -7.79
C ALA A 100 -0.28 -5.39 -6.69
N ILE A 101 0.96 -5.57 -6.22
CA ILE A 101 1.24 -6.36 -5.02
C ILE A 101 0.75 -5.59 -3.80
N GLY A 102 -0.01 -6.25 -2.94
CA GLY A 102 -0.49 -5.69 -1.70
C GLY A 102 0.41 -5.98 -0.50
N GLN A 103 0.14 -5.32 0.61
CA GLN A 103 0.90 -5.50 1.85
C GLN A 103 0.80 -6.92 2.44
N GLY A 104 -0.33 -7.62 2.18
CA GLY A 104 -0.49 -9.03 2.57
C GLY A 104 0.55 -9.92 1.89
N MET A 105 0.76 -9.77 0.59
CA MET A 105 1.79 -10.52 -0.15
C MET A 105 3.19 -10.12 0.33
N GLU A 106 3.46 -8.84 0.55
CA GLU A 106 4.73 -8.37 1.07
C GLU A 106 5.05 -8.99 2.44
N ALA A 107 4.06 -9.07 3.35
CA ALA A 107 4.23 -9.69 4.66
C ALA A 107 4.52 -11.20 4.54
N LEU A 108 3.72 -11.92 3.77
CA LEU A 108 3.88 -13.37 3.58
C LEU A 108 5.24 -13.73 2.97
N THR A 109 5.70 -12.94 2.01
CA THR A 109 6.98 -13.18 1.30
C THR A 109 8.18 -12.50 1.97
N GLN A 110 8.03 -12.01 3.19
CA GLN A 110 9.10 -11.33 3.94
C GLN A 110 9.73 -10.19 3.15
N GLY A 111 8.92 -9.49 2.36
CA GLY A 111 9.36 -8.36 1.56
C GLY A 111 10.02 -8.69 0.21
N VAL A 112 10.08 -9.95 -0.20
CA VAL A 112 10.56 -10.34 -1.55
C VAL A 112 9.61 -9.76 -2.62
N CYS A 113 8.30 -9.91 -2.42
CA CYS A 113 7.30 -9.21 -3.21
C CYS A 113 6.94 -7.90 -2.49
N ALA A 114 7.38 -6.77 -3.01
CA ALA A 114 7.14 -5.47 -2.39
C ALA A 114 5.79 -4.88 -2.82
N SER A 115 5.01 -4.39 -1.87
CA SER A 115 3.83 -3.58 -2.17
C SER A 115 4.23 -2.19 -2.67
N THR A 116 3.54 -1.69 -3.69
CA THR A 116 3.87 -0.43 -4.34
C THR A 116 2.92 0.68 -3.90
N THR A 117 3.50 1.79 -3.43
CA THR A 117 2.73 3.01 -3.16
C THR A 117 2.18 3.55 -4.47
N HIS A 118 0.90 3.86 -4.49
CA HIS A 118 0.23 4.43 -5.66
C HIS A 118 -0.83 5.46 -5.25
N ARG A 119 -1.20 6.31 -6.19
CA ARG A 119 -2.20 7.36 -6.03
C ARG A 119 -3.04 7.52 -7.29
N VAL A 120 -4.15 8.24 -7.19
CA VAL A 120 -4.97 8.63 -8.33
C VAL A 120 -5.18 10.13 -8.31
N LEU A 121 -4.77 10.80 -9.37
CA LEU A 121 -5.11 12.19 -9.64
C LEU A 121 -6.52 12.29 -10.21
N SER A 122 -7.23 13.34 -9.89
CA SER A 122 -8.52 13.64 -10.53
C SER A 122 -8.31 13.93 -12.01
N PRO A 123 -9.28 13.57 -12.88
CA PRO A 123 -9.24 13.99 -14.28
C PRO A 123 -9.15 15.51 -14.42
N ALA A 124 -8.51 15.97 -15.48
CA ALA A 124 -8.36 17.39 -15.75
C ALA A 124 -9.74 18.08 -15.86
N TRP A 125 -9.75 19.36 -15.60
CA TRP A 125 -10.95 20.18 -15.65
C TRP A 125 -11.67 20.07 -17.01
N GLY A 126 -12.97 19.75 -17.01
CA GLY A 126 -13.80 19.60 -18.19
C GLY A 126 -13.49 18.37 -19.07
N SER A 127 -12.62 17.47 -18.64
CA SER A 127 -12.26 16.26 -19.42
C SER A 127 -13.24 15.10 -19.28
N GLY A 128 -14.20 15.19 -18.36
CA GLY A 128 -15.12 14.13 -18.01
C GLY A 128 -14.56 13.16 -16.96
N ALA A 129 -15.44 12.31 -16.43
CA ALA A 129 -15.11 11.42 -15.32
C ALA A 129 -14.22 10.24 -15.74
N ARG A 130 -13.27 9.89 -14.89
CA ARG A 130 -12.47 8.65 -14.99
C ARG A 130 -13.17 7.51 -14.26
N TYR A 131 -13.18 6.33 -14.85
CA TYR A 131 -13.73 5.12 -14.25
C TYR A 131 -12.64 4.06 -14.04
N SER A 132 -12.71 3.36 -12.90
CA SER A 132 -11.84 2.25 -12.58
C SER A 132 -12.62 1.14 -11.89
N ILE A 133 -12.30 -0.11 -12.21
CA ILE A 133 -12.94 -1.30 -11.62
C ILE A 133 -11.84 -2.15 -10.97
N PRO A 134 -11.44 -1.85 -9.74
CA PRO A 134 -10.46 -2.65 -9.01
C PRO A 134 -11.10 -3.90 -8.42
N PHE A 135 -10.46 -5.04 -8.63
CA PHE A 135 -10.69 -6.28 -7.91
C PHE A 135 -9.55 -6.51 -6.92
N PHE A 136 -9.87 -6.66 -5.65
CA PHE A 136 -8.94 -6.91 -4.56
C PHE A 136 -8.99 -8.38 -4.18
N GLN A 137 -7.88 -9.07 -4.34
CA GLN A 137 -7.74 -10.47 -3.96
C GLN A 137 -7.56 -10.56 -2.45
N GLY A 138 -8.59 -11.04 -1.75
CA GLY A 138 -8.54 -11.34 -0.33
C GLY A 138 -8.13 -12.78 -0.08
N VAL A 139 -7.67 -13.02 1.11
CA VAL A 139 -7.45 -14.36 1.66
C VAL A 139 -8.62 -14.75 2.57
N SER A 140 -8.63 -15.98 3.05
CA SER A 140 -9.58 -16.46 4.06
C SER A 140 -9.50 -15.61 5.32
N TYR A 141 -10.62 -15.46 6.01
CA TYR A 141 -10.72 -14.58 7.19
C TYR A 141 -9.72 -14.95 8.29
N ASP A 142 -9.56 -16.24 8.55
CA ASP A 142 -8.69 -16.83 9.58
C ASP A 142 -7.29 -17.18 9.08
N ALA A 143 -6.92 -16.77 7.85
CA ALA A 143 -5.55 -16.93 7.37
C ALA A 143 -4.56 -16.23 8.31
N THR A 144 -3.54 -16.96 8.76
CA THR A 144 -2.52 -16.47 9.69
C THR A 144 -1.31 -15.89 8.97
N PHE A 145 -0.55 -15.03 9.67
CA PHE A 145 0.73 -14.47 9.19
C PHE A 145 1.90 -15.47 9.32
N GLU A 146 1.70 -16.71 8.95
CA GLU A 146 2.82 -17.63 8.86
C GLU A 146 3.72 -17.23 7.70
N SER A 147 4.95 -16.84 8.01
CA SER A 147 5.94 -16.53 6.98
C SER A 147 6.22 -17.75 6.12
N MET A 148 6.32 -17.54 4.81
CA MET A 148 6.69 -18.60 3.88
C MET A 148 8.20 -18.88 3.94
N ALA A 149 8.58 -20.11 3.65
CA ALA A 149 9.99 -20.50 3.48
C ALA A 149 10.50 -19.94 2.15
N ILE A 150 10.96 -18.69 2.14
CA ILE A 150 11.54 -18.07 0.96
C ILE A 150 13.02 -18.48 0.84
N PRO A 151 13.50 -18.91 -0.36
CA PRO A 151 14.91 -19.20 -0.59
C PRO A 151 15.82 -18.04 -0.19
N GLU A 152 16.94 -18.34 0.48
CA GLU A 152 17.83 -17.31 0.99
C GLU A 152 18.47 -16.49 -0.13
N GLU A 153 18.70 -17.09 -1.29
CA GLU A 153 19.22 -16.43 -2.48
C GLU A 153 18.32 -15.29 -2.96
N LEU A 154 16.99 -15.44 -2.85
CA LEU A 154 16.04 -14.40 -3.21
C LEU A 154 16.02 -13.26 -2.19
N LYS A 155 16.13 -13.58 -0.91
CA LYS A 155 16.26 -12.54 0.13
C LYS A 155 17.53 -11.73 -0.04
N GLU A 156 18.63 -12.41 -0.34
CA GLU A 156 19.92 -11.77 -0.61
C GLU A 156 19.88 -10.91 -1.87
N LEU A 157 19.25 -11.40 -2.96
CA LEU A 157 19.06 -10.60 -4.17
C LEU A 157 18.27 -9.33 -3.89
N ARG A 158 17.17 -9.44 -3.12
CA ARG A 158 16.39 -8.28 -2.71
C ARG A 158 17.22 -7.29 -1.90
N ARG A 159 18.01 -7.76 -0.93
CA ARG A 159 18.89 -6.93 -0.13
C ARG A 159 19.84 -6.12 -1.03
N LYS A 160 20.50 -6.79 -1.97
CA LYS A 160 21.41 -6.14 -2.92
C LYS A 160 20.72 -5.10 -3.80
N VAL A 161 19.50 -5.38 -4.26
CA VAL A 161 18.71 -4.42 -5.07
C VAL A 161 18.35 -3.19 -4.25
N LEU A 162 17.91 -3.35 -3.01
CA LEU A 162 17.60 -2.23 -2.12
C LEU A 162 18.85 -1.38 -1.81
N GLU A 163 19.98 -2.01 -1.49
CA GLU A 163 21.24 -1.30 -1.23
C GLU A 163 21.70 -0.49 -2.44
N ARG A 164 21.63 -1.08 -3.64
CA ARG A 164 22.00 -0.39 -4.90
C ARG A 164 21.13 0.85 -5.16
N ASN A 165 19.87 0.79 -4.80
CA ASN A 165 18.91 1.87 -4.98
C ASN A 165 18.84 2.87 -3.80
N GLY A 166 19.74 2.77 -2.81
CA GLY A 166 19.74 3.66 -1.65
C GLY A 166 18.63 3.36 -0.63
N GLY A 167 18.12 2.12 -0.64
CA GLY A 167 16.98 1.71 0.18
C GLY A 167 15.65 1.84 -0.56
N ARG A 168 14.57 1.76 0.20
CA ARG A 168 13.21 1.96 -0.30
C ARG A 168 12.70 3.32 0.16
N LEU A 169 12.51 4.22 -0.78
CA LEU A 169 11.96 5.55 -0.55
C LEU A 169 10.51 5.55 -1.05
N ASP A 170 9.58 5.25 -0.18
CA ASP A 170 8.16 5.44 -0.48
C ASP A 170 7.44 6.15 0.69
N ASP A 171 6.39 6.90 0.36
CA ASP A 171 5.71 7.81 1.29
C ASP A 171 4.77 7.11 2.27
N VAL A 172 4.47 5.83 2.04
CA VAL A 172 3.48 5.08 2.81
C VAL A 172 4.13 3.98 3.63
N GLU A 173 3.95 4.08 4.94
CA GLU A 173 4.47 3.09 5.87
C GLU A 173 3.78 1.73 5.69
N PHE A 174 4.58 0.66 5.86
CA PHE A 174 4.08 -0.71 5.87
C PHE A 174 3.26 -0.97 7.15
N THR A 175 1.97 -1.30 6.97
CA THR A 175 1.01 -1.41 8.08
C THR A 175 1.06 -2.77 8.78
N PHE A 176 1.44 -3.83 8.06
CA PHE A 176 1.49 -5.20 8.57
C PHE A 176 2.80 -5.48 9.30
N LYS A 177 3.08 -4.74 10.38
CA LYS A 177 4.26 -5.01 11.23
C LYS A 177 4.12 -6.38 11.89
N THR A 178 5.17 -7.18 11.83
CA THR A 178 5.22 -8.50 12.48
C THR A 178 4.82 -8.41 13.95
N GLY A 179 3.88 -9.24 14.37
CA GLY A 179 3.44 -9.33 15.77
C GLY A 179 2.32 -8.37 16.19
N LYS A 180 1.90 -7.43 15.33
CA LYS A 180 0.76 -6.53 15.66
C LYS A 180 -0.59 -7.23 15.56
N TYR A 181 -0.78 -8.10 14.58
CA TYR A 181 -2.01 -8.85 14.34
C TYR A 181 -1.72 -10.34 14.19
N LYS A 182 -2.62 -11.20 14.67
CA LYS A 182 -2.49 -12.65 14.53
C LYS A 182 -2.95 -13.17 13.16
N HIS A 183 -4.01 -12.55 12.63
CA HIS A 183 -4.69 -12.97 11.41
C HIS A 183 -4.68 -11.86 10.36
N LEU A 184 -4.57 -12.24 9.09
CA LEU A 184 -4.70 -11.32 7.95
C LEU A 184 -6.08 -10.65 7.91
N GLY A 185 -7.13 -11.38 8.29
CA GLY A 185 -8.48 -10.85 8.40
C GLY A 185 -8.60 -9.73 9.45
N GLU A 186 -8.00 -9.90 10.63
CA GLU A 186 -7.95 -8.87 11.67
C GLU A 186 -7.24 -7.61 11.18
N ALA A 187 -6.03 -7.76 10.61
CA ALA A 187 -5.29 -6.64 10.05
C ALA A 187 -6.08 -5.90 8.96
N THR A 188 -6.78 -6.64 8.10
CA THR A 188 -7.65 -6.08 7.06
C THR A 188 -8.83 -5.32 7.66
N LEU A 189 -9.48 -5.88 8.69
CA LEU A 189 -10.59 -5.22 9.40
C LEU A 189 -10.13 -3.92 10.04
N MET A 190 -9.01 -3.93 10.77
CA MET A 190 -8.47 -2.73 11.43
C MET A 190 -8.11 -1.63 10.43
N ASN A 191 -7.52 -1.99 9.28
CA ASN A 191 -7.26 -1.03 8.20
C ASN A 191 -8.54 -0.44 7.61
N ARG A 192 -9.61 -1.22 7.53
CA ARG A 192 -10.91 -0.73 7.05
C ARG A 192 -11.55 0.24 8.01
N ILE A 193 -11.55 -0.08 9.29
CA ILE A 193 -12.06 0.80 10.35
C ILE A 193 -11.28 2.12 10.35
N LYS A 194 -9.95 2.05 10.19
CA LYS A 194 -9.08 3.23 10.05
C LYS A 194 -9.47 4.11 8.86
N SER A 195 -9.81 3.48 7.73
CA SER A 195 -10.17 4.18 6.49
C SER A 195 -11.62 4.69 6.44
N HIS A 196 -12.50 4.13 7.30
CA HIS A 196 -13.92 4.45 7.36
C HIS A 196 -14.33 4.64 8.82
N PRO A 197 -13.90 5.73 9.46
CA PRO A 197 -14.12 5.96 10.88
C PRO A 197 -15.60 6.10 11.26
N ASP A 198 -16.45 6.55 10.35
CA ASP A 198 -17.91 6.58 10.48
C ASP A 198 -18.52 5.19 10.69
N VAL A 199 -18.06 4.21 9.93
CA VAL A 199 -18.43 2.80 10.11
C VAL A 199 -17.86 2.26 11.42
N GLY A 200 -16.62 2.66 11.75
CA GLY A 200 -15.97 2.31 13.00
C GLY A 200 -16.76 2.80 14.23
N GLU A 201 -17.20 4.05 14.24
CA GLU A 201 -17.98 4.64 15.32
C GLU A 201 -19.32 3.90 15.53
N ARG A 202 -19.94 3.46 14.44
CA ARG A 202 -21.25 2.80 14.50
C ARG A 202 -21.19 1.32 14.86
N TRP A 203 -20.20 0.59 14.35
CA TRP A 203 -20.19 -0.88 14.41
C TRP A 203 -18.98 -1.48 15.15
N TYR A 204 -17.90 -0.73 15.30
CA TYR A 204 -16.63 -1.19 15.87
C TYR A 204 -15.98 -0.13 16.77
N PRO A 205 -16.73 0.44 17.77
CA PRO A 205 -16.25 1.57 18.56
C PRO A 205 -14.98 1.26 19.36
N GLU A 206 -14.84 0.05 19.89
CA GLU A 206 -13.67 -0.37 20.66
C GLU A 206 -12.40 -0.45 19.76
N GLN A 207 -12.54 -1.04 18.58
CA GLN A 207 -11.46 -1.15 17.62
C GLN A 207 -11.04 0.24 17.11
N LEU A 208 -12.00 1.13 16.84
CA LEU A 208 -11.70 2.49 16.43
C LEU A 208 -10.96 3.27 17.53
N LYS A 209 -11.36 3.09 18.80
CA LYS A 209 -10.68 3.69 19.94
C LYS A 209 -9.21 3.22 20.01
N GLN A 210 -8.99 1.91 19.89
CA GLN A 210 -7.65 1.32 19.87
C GLN A 210 -6.80 1.89 18.73
N ILE A 211 -7.35 2.01 17.52
CA ILE A 211 -6.68 2.60 16.36
C ILE A 211 -6.26 4.05 16.64
N ARG A 212 -7.15 4.86 17.22
CA ARG A 212 -6.86 6.27 17.56
C ARG A 212 -5.74 6.40 18.60
N GLU A 213 -5.75 5.52 19.61
CA GLU A 213 -4.69 5.46 20.63
C GLU A 213 -3.34 5.06 20.04
N ASP A 214 -3.31 4.04 19.17
CA ASP A 214 -2.10 3.60 18.47
C ASP A 214 -1.53 4.71 17.58
N GLN A 215 -2.38 5.37 16.79
CA GLN A 215 -1.98 6.50 15.94
C GLN A 215 -1.40 7.67 16.74
N LYS A 216 -1.96 7.94 17.92
CA LYS A 216 -1.43 8.97 18.81
C LYS A 216 -0.03 8.61 19.32
N LYS A 217 0.16 7.38 19.78
CA LYS A 217 1.47 6.89 20.24
C LYS A 217 2.52 6.92 19.13
N GLU A 218 2.17 6.47 17.92
CA GLU A 218 3.06 6.49 16.75
C GLU A 218 3.47 7.94 16.37
N ARG A 219 2.54 8.90 16.47
CA ARG A 219 2.83 10.31 16.24
C ARG A 219 3.79 10.87 17.28
N GLU A 220 3.51 10.64 18.56
CA GLU A 220 4.35 11.10 19.67
C GLU A 220 5.77 10.50 19.58
N GLU A 221 5.89 9.25 19.17
CA GLU A 221 7.18 8.58 18.98
C GLU A 221 7.97 9.19 17.81
N LYS A 222 7.30 9.43 16.66
CA LYS A 222 7.92 10.12 15.52
C LYS A 222 8.40 11.53 15.89
N GLU A 223 7.60 12.30 16.63
CA GLU A 223 7.98 13.63 17.10
C GLU A 223 9.20 13.59 18.03
N ARG A 224 9.29 12.58 18.92
CA ARG A 224 10.45 12.37 19.76
C ARG A 224 11.71 12.02 18.95
N GLN A 225 11.57 11.16 17.93
CA GLN A 225 12.69 10.77 17.07
C GLN A 225 13.20 11.97 16.25
N VAL A 226 12.30 12.79 15.69
CA VAL A 226 12.67 14.02 14.97
C VAL A 226 13.41 14.98 15.89
N LYS A 227 12.89 15.25 17.09
CA LYS A 227 13.55 16.13 18.08
C LYS A 227 14.92 15.58 18.50
N ALA A 228 15.04 14.28 18.71
CA ALA A 228 16.31 13.65 19.04
C ALA A 228 17.36 13.74 17.91
N ALA A 229 16.91 13.72 16.66
CA ALA A 229 17.79 13.86 15.49
C ALA A 229 18.23 15.32 15.24
N GLU A 230 17.48 16.32 15.73
CA GLU A 230 17.81 17.74 15.61
C GLU A 230 18.81 18.23 16.69
N VAL A 231 18.83 17.61 17.86
CA VAL A 231 19.71 17.99 18.98
C VAL A 231 21.21 17.92 18.64
N PRO A 232 21.75 16.89 17.94
CA PRO A 232 23.17 16.83 17.59
C PRO A 232 23.65 17.97 16.67
N LYS A 233 22.80 18.43 15.74
CA LYS A 233 23.14 19.49 14.77
C LYS A 233 23.28 20.87 15.42
N VAL A 234 22.61 21.12 16.52
CA VAL A 234 22.69 22.41 17.25
C VAL A 234 23.93 22.45 18.13
N GLU A 235 24.38 21.33 18.70
CA GLU A 235 25.62 21.24 19.49
C GLU A 235 26.85 21.36 18.60
N GLU A 236 26.87 20.71 17.43
CA GLU A 236 27.96 20.81 16.46
C GLU A 236 28.10 22.25 15.90
N ALA A 237 26.99 22.92 15.62
CA ALA A 237 27.00 24.32 15.19
C ALA A 237 27.43 25.32 16.29
N ARG A 238 27.20 24.99 17.56
CA ARG A 238 27.69 25.81 18.69
C ARG A 238 29.18 25.58 18.98
N SER A 239 29.68 24.35 18.83
CA SER A 239 31.09 24.02 18.99
C SER A 239 31.96 24.71 17.93
N THR A 240 31.54 24.71 16.69
CA THR A 240 32.28 25.40 15.59
C THR A 240 32.24 26.94 15.69
N ALA A 241 31.24 27.53 16.36
CA ALA A 241 31.16 28.97 16.57
C ALA A 241 32.04 29.46 17.74
N VAL A 242 32.40 28.58 18.68
CA VAL A 242 33.26 28.92 19.82
C VAL A 242 34.76 28.80 19.47
N GLU A 243 35.14 27.98 18.48
CA GLU A 243 36.54 27.86 18.01
C GLU A 243 36.95 28.95 17.01
N ALA A 244 36.01 29.81 16.57
CA ALA A 244 36.25 30.90 15.61
C ALA A 244 36.39 32.30 16.27
N HIS A 245 36.58 32.40 17.55
CA HIS A 245 36.92 33.58 18.36
C HIS A 245 38.14 33.28 19.20
#